data_309946886d71703d9a1ecad95f3d1808
#
_entry.id   309946886d71703d9a1ecad95f3d1808
#
_cell.length_a   1.000
_cell.length_b   1.000
_cell.length_c   1.000
_cell.angle_alpha   90.00
_cell.angle_beta   90.00
_cell.angle_gamma   90.00
#
_symmetry.space_group_name_H-M   'P 1'
#
loop_
_entity.id
_entity.type
_entity.pdbx_description
1 polymer ?
#
loop_
_entity_poly.entity_id
_entity_poly.type
_entity_poly.pdbx_seq_one_letter_code
_entity_poly.pdbx_strand_id
1 'polypeptide(L)'
;METQDSTALNNEQLLRVREKIARLGQSKIELEAQVERLRNECDSLYKINAELQLRIDELNDKRAELEMRQSLVGNVQDDMRVRTKERISELVKEIDDCITLLNT
;
A
#
# COMPACT_ATOMS: atom_id res chain seq x y z
N MET A 1 -61.05 -8.03 46.31
CA MET A 1 -60.58 -6.94 45.49
C MET A 1 -59.06 -6.80 45.49
N GLU A 2 -58.37 -6.86 46.61
CA GLU A 2 -56.92 -6.74 46.66
C GLU A 2 -56.17 -7.84 45.91
N THR A 3 -56.64 -9.07 45.92
CA THR A 3 -56.05 -10.21 45.22
C THR A 3 -56.17 -10.07 43.69
N GLN A 4 -57.22 -9.51 43.17
CA GLN A 4 -57.39 -9.28 41.70
C GLN A 4 -56.48 -8.16 41.22
N ASP A 5 -56.31 -7.09 42.00
CA ASP A 5 -55.44 -5.97 41.65
C ASP A 5 -53.97 -6.40 41.69
N SER A 6 -53.57 -7.23 42.66
CA SER A 6 -52.21 -7.83 42.73
C SER A 6 -51.94 -8.76 41.53
N THR A 7 -52.91 -9.55 41.11
CA THR A 7 -52.80 -10.45 39.97
C THR A 7 -52.67 -9.68 38.67
N ALA A 8 -53.47 -8.58 38.50
CA ALA A 8 -53.40 -7.71 37.34
C ALA A 8 -52.03 -7.02 37.23
N LEU A 9 -51.51 -6.49 38.36
CA LEU A 9 -50.14 -5.88 38.40
C LEU A 9 -49.07 -6.87 38.08
N ASN A 10 -49.14 -8.11 38.60
CA ASN A 10 -48.20 -9.17 38.30
C ASN A 10 -48.24 -9.55 36.81
N ASN A 11 -49.41 -9.62 36.21
CA ASN A 11 -49.56 -9.90 34.78
C ASN A 11 -48.96 -8.79 33.90
N GLU A 12 -49.18 -7.51 34.27
CA GLU A 12 -48.55 -6.38 33.59
C GLU A 12 -47.02 -6.42 33.69
N GLN A 13 -46.50 -6.72 34.85
CA GLN A 13 -45.06 -6.86 35.08
C GLN A 13 -44.47 -8.03 34.26
N LEU A 14 -45.17 -9.15 34.19
CA LEU A 14 -44.77 -10.28 33.37
C LEU A 14 -44.75 -9.95 31.88
N LEU A 15 -45.74 -9.20 31.40
CA LEU A 15 -45.78 -8.73 30.00
C LEU A 15 -44.60 -7.81 29.68
N ARG A 16 -44.30 -6.87 30.59
CA ARG A 16 -43.14 -5.98 30.42
C ARG A 16 -41.81 -6.76 30.39
N VAL A 17 -41.66 -7.75 31.23
CA VAL A 17 -40.47 -8.60 31.25
C VAL A 17 -40.38 -9.39 29.95
N ARG A 18 -41.46 -9.96 29.46
CA ARG A 18 -41.51 -10.66 28.16
C ARG A 18 -41.10 -9.76 27.00
N GLU A 19 -41.63 -8.53 26.96
CA GLU A 19 -41.29 -7.53 25.95
C GLU A 19 -39.80 -7.19 26.00
N LYS A 20 -39.24 -6.97 27.19
CA LYS A 20 -37.80 -6.72 27.36
C LYS A 20 -36.96 -7.90 26.90
N ILE A 21 -37.31 -9.12 27.22
CA ILE A 21 -36.63 -10.33 26.78
C ILE A 21 -36.68 -10.44 25.25
N ALA A 22 -37.83 -10.18 24.64
CA ALA A 22 -37.97 -10.18 23.18
C ALA A 22 -37.08 -9.13 22.51
N ARG A 23 -37.03 -7.93 23.06
CA ARG A 23 -36.15 -6.84 22.58
C ARG A 23 -34.67 -7.20 22.73
N LEU A 24 -34.30 -7.76 23.86
CA LEU A 24 -32.94 -8.22 24.10
C LEU A 24 -32.53 -9.34 23.13
N GLY A 25 -33.43 -10.30 22.90
CA GLY A 25 -33.24 -11.35 21.91
C GLY A 25 -33.04 -10.80 20.50
N GLN A 26 -33.85 -9.82 20.11
CA GLN A 26 -33.73 -9.14 18.80
C GLN A 26 -32.43 -8.37 18.69
N SER A 27 -32.05 -7.60 19.72
CA SER A 27 -30.79 -6.87 19.78
C SER A 27 -29.59 -7.82 19.72
N LYS A 28 -29.67 -8.97 20.37
CA LYS A 28 -28.63 -9.98 20.32
C LYS A 28 -28.43 -10.51 18.90
N ILE A 29 -29.51 -10.84 18.21
CA ILE A 29 -29.46 -11.33 16.84
C ILE A 29 -28.85 -10.27 15.90
N GLU A 30 -29.26 -9.01 16.05
CA GLU A 30 -28.72 -7.89 15.25
C GLU A 30 -27.25 -7.67 15.52
N LEU A 31 -26.81 -7.73 16.78
CA LEU A 31 -25.41 -7.58 17.15
C LEU A 31 -24.55 -8.75 16.64
N GLU A 32 -25.07 -9.98 16.72
CA GLU A 32 -24.37 -11.14 16.17
C GLU A 32 -24.18 -11.01 14.64
N ALA A 33 -25.19 -10.54 13.94
CA ALA A 33 -25.12 -10.29 12.51
C ALA A 33 -24.10 -9.18 12.18
N GLN A 34 -24.07 -8.11 12.97
CA GLN A 34 -23.07 -7.04 12.80
C GLN A 34 -21.66 -7.53 13.08
N VAL A 35 -21.45 -8.34 14.10
CA VAL A 35 -20.16 -8.92 14.43
C VAL A 35 -19.66 -9.81 13.29
N GLU A 36 -20.52 -10.65 12.73
CA GLU A 36 -20.17 -11.50 11.60
C GLU A 36 -19.80 -10.69 10.36
N ARG A 37 -20.59 -9.66 10.05
CA ARG A 37 -20.28 -8.75 8.94
C ARG A 37 -18.93 -8.06 9.12
N LEU A 38 -18.67 -7.54 10.33
CA LEU A 38 -17.41 -6.89 10.64
C LEU A 38 -16.22 -7.85 10.54
N ARG A 39 -16.39 -9.08 10.98
CA ARG A 39 -15.34 -10.13 10.83
C ARG A 39 -15.04 -10.39 9.36
N ASN A 40 -16.07 -10.51 8.52
CA ASN A 40 -15.91 -10.71 7.10
C ASN A 40 -15.22 -9.51 6.43
N GLU A 41 -15.58 -8.29 6.82
CA GLU A 41 -14.92 -7.07 6.35
C GLU A 41 -13.45 -7.02 6.78
N CYS A 42 -13.15 -7.38 8.02
CA CYS A 42 -11.77 -7.47 8.51
C CYS A 42 -10.95 -8.48 7.70
N ASP A 43 -11.50 -9.67 7.46
CA ASP A 43 -10.81 -10.69 6.67
C ASP A 43 -10.53 -10.22 5.24
N SER A 44 -11.50 -9.55 4.63
CA SER A 44 -11.33 -8.95 3.30
C SER A 44 -10.24 -7.86 3.29
N LEU A 45 -10.23 -7.01 4.31
CA LEU A 45 -9.22 -5.96 4.45
C LEU A 45 -7.82 -6.54 4.69
N TYR A 46 -7.69 -7.59 5.47
CA TYR A 46 -6.41 -8.29 5.65
C TYR A 46 -5.88 -8.84 4.32
N LYS A 47 -6.74 -9.44 3.52
CA LYS A 47 -6.35 -9.94 2.19
C LYS A 47 -5.90 -8.81 1.26
N ILE A 48 -6.66 -7.72 1.23
CA ILE A 48 -6.32 -6.54 0.43
C ILE A 48 -5.00 -5.94 0.89
N ASN A 49 -4.78 -5.82 2.20
CA ASN A 49 -3.53 -5.31 2.73
C ASN A 49 -2.33 -6.19 2.37
N ALA A 50 -2.49 -7.50 2.41
CA ALA A 50 -1.44 -8.43 2.00
C ALA A 50 -1.11 -8.27 0.51
N GLU A 51 -2.12 -8.16 -0.36
CA GLU A 51 -1.93 -7.92 -1.80
C GLU A 51 -1.26 -6.57 -2.07
N LEU A 52 -1.66 -5.52 -1.36
CA LEU A 52 -1.07 -4.19 -1.49
C LEU A 52 0.39 -4.20 -1.04
N GLN A 53 0.72 -4.91 0.01
CA GLN A 53 2.10 -5.04 0.48
C GLN A 53 2.98 -5.73 -0.57
N LEU A 54 2.49 -6.80 -1.19
CA LEU A 54 3.19 -7.47 -2.28
C LEU A 54 3.43 -6.53 -3.46
N ARG A 55 2.44 -5.73 -3.83
CA ARG A 55 2.59 -4.74 -4.90
C ARG A 55 3.59 -3.66 -4.57
N ILE A 56 3.59 -3.17 -3.33
CA ILE A 56 4.57 -2.20 -2.86
C ILE A 56 5.97 -2.77 -2.96
N ASP A 57 6.19 -4.00 -2.53
CA ASP A 57 7.48 -4.66 -2.60
C ASP A 57 7.96 -4.84 -4.05
N GLU A 58 7.06 -5.28 -4.94
CA GLU A 58 7.35 -5.40 -6.38
C GLU A 58 7.69 -4.05 -7.01
N LEU A 59 6.95 -3.00 -6.69
CA LEU A 59 7.20 -1.65 -7.20
C LEU A 59 8.52 -1.09 -6.69
N ASN A 60 8.86 -1.34 -5.44
CA ASN A 60 10.14 -0.93 -4.87
C ASN A 60 11.30 -1.65 -5.55
N ASP A 61 11.16 -2.94 -5.85
CA ASP A 61 12.17 -3.71 -6.58
C ASP A 61 12.37 -3.18 -8.00
N LYS A 62 11.28 -2.91 -8.70
CA LYS A 62 11.33 -2.30 -10.04
C LYS A 62 11.96 -0.92 -10.04
N ARG A 63 11.63 -0.12 -9.04
CA ARG A 63 12.22 1.20 -8.87
C ARG A 63 13.73 1.13 -8.65
N ALA A 64 14.17 0.24 -7.77
CA ALA A 64 15.58 0.01 -7.51
C ALA A 64 16.32 -0.44 -8.78
N GLU A 65 15.73 -1.35 -9.54
CA GLU A 65 16.28 -1.83 -10.82
C GLU A 65 16.41 -0.70 -11.84
N LEU A 66 15.38 0.13 -11.98
CA LEU A 66 15.39 1.28 -12.88
C LEU A 66 16.44 2.32 -12.48
N GLU A 67 16.58 2.61 -11.19
CA GLU A 67 17.62 3.50 -10.68
C GLU A 67 19.02 2.97 -10.97
N MET A 68 19.26 1.67 -10.82
CA MET A 68 20.53 1.04 -11.20
C MET A 68 20.81 1.18 -12.69
N ARG A 69 19.81 0.93 -13.54
CA ARG A 69 19.96 1.06 -15.00
C ARG A 69 20.27 2.49 -15.41
N GLN A 70 19.61 3.47 -14.84
CA GLN A 70 19.88 4.89 -15.10
C GLN A 70 21.29 5.27 -14.67
N SER A 71 21.72 4.80 -13.51
CA SER A 71 23.07 5.05 -13.00
C SER A 71 24.14 4.45 -13.94
N LEU A 72 23.93 3.20 -14.40
CA LEU A 72 24.84 2.53 -15.33
C LEU A 72 24.90 3.26 -16.68
N VAL A 73 23.77 3.67 -17.22
CA VAL A 73 23.70 4.43 -18.50
C VAL A 73 24.40 5.77 -18.34
N GLY A 74 24.20 6.48 -17.23
CA GLY A 74 24.87 7.75 -16.94
C GLY A 74 26.40 7.57 -16.89
N ASN A 75 26.89 6.55 -16.21
CA ASN A 75 28.32 6.25 -16.12
C ASN A 75 28.93 5.90 -17.47
N VAL A 76 28.25 5.11 -18.30
CA VAL A 76 28.71 4.78 -19.66
C VAL A 76 28.80 6.03 -20.53
N GLN A 77 27.81 6.92 -20.47
CA GLN A 77 27.80 8.17 -21.22
C GLN A 77 28.94 9.09 -20.78
N ASP A 78 29.21 9.20 -19.49
CA ASP A 78 30.31 10.01 -18.98
C ASP A 78 31.66 9.45 -19.41
N ASP A 79 31.87 8.15 -19.37
CA ASP A 79 33.08 7.49 -19.87
C ASP A 79 33.26 7.75 -21.37
N MET A 80 32.23 7.69 -22.15
CA MET A 80 32.31 7.98 -23.59
C MET A 80 32.69 9.43 -23.86
N ARG A 81 32.16 10.37 -23.09
CA ARG A 81 32.52 11.80 -23.20
C ARG A 81 33.97 12.03 -22.88
N VAL A 82 34.49 11.44 -21.84
CA VAL A 82 35.91 11.55 -21.44
C VAL A 82 36.80 10.99 -22.55
N ARG A 83 36.53 9.79 -23.05
CA ARG A 83 37.28 9.17 -24.14
C ARG A 83 37.27 9.99 -25.41
N THR A 84 36.11 10.57 -25.76
CA THR A 84 35.97 11.45 -26.92
C THR A 84 36.82 12.69 -26.78
N LYS A 85 36.83 13.33 -25.62
CA LYS A 85 37.67 14.50 -25.35
C LYS A 85 39.15 14.18 -25.45
N GLU A 86 39.58 13.07 -24.88
CA GLU A 86 40.95 12.59 -24.97
C GLU A 86 41.38 12.38 -26.43
N ARG A 87 40.53 11.71 -27.22
CA ARG A 87 40.78 11.46 -28.63
C ARG A 87 40.87 12.74 -29.44
N ILE A 88 40.02 13.71 -29.20
CA ILE A 88 40.10 15.02 -29.85
C ILE A 88 41.41 15.73 -29.48
N SER A 89 41.81 15.72 -28.22
CA SER A 89 43.08 16.31 -27.78
C SER A 89 44.29 15.68 -28.45
N GLU A 90 44.30 14.36 -28.58
CA GLU A 90 45.37 13.61 -29.30
C GLU A 90 45.43 14.02 -30.78
N LEU A 91 44.28 14.11 -31.44
CA LEU A 91 44.20 14.51 -32.85
C LEU A 91 44.70 15.94 -33.07
N VAL A 92 44.32 16.88 -32.23
CA VAL A 92 44.82 18.25 -32.27
C VAL A 92 46.33 18.30 -32.13
N LYS A 93 46.89 17.54 -31.21
CA LYS A 93 48.35 17.44 -30.99
C LYS A 93 49.03 16.89 -32.23
N GLU A 94 48.51 15.81 -32.85
CA GLU A 94 49.04 15.23 -34.07
C GLU A 94 49.04 16.25 -35.22
N ILE A 95 47.97 17.05 -35.36
CA ILE A 95 47.88 18.10 -36.35
C ILE A 95 48.95 19.16 -36.11
N ASP A 96 49.11 19.64 -34.87
CA ASP A 96 50.10 20.63 -34.51
C ASP A 96 51.53 20.14 -34.79
N ASP A 97 51.82 18.88 -34.48
CA ASP A 97 53.11 18.24 -34.76
C ASP A 97 53.36 18.19 -36.28
N CYS A 98 52.37 17.84 -37.08
CA CYS A 98 52.48 17.85 -38.55
C CYS A 98 52.74 19.24 -39.09
N ILE A 99 52.06 20.25 -38.59
CA ILE A 99 52.25 21.66 -38.99
C ILE A 99 53.68 22.10 -38.65
N THR A 100 54.18 21.77 -37.48
CA THR A 100 55.53 22.08 -37.05
C THR A 100 56.57 21.46 -37.97
N LEU A 101 56.38 20.20 -38.35
CA LEU A 101 57.26 19.48 -39.31
C LEU A 101 57.25 20.16 -40.71
N LEU A 102 56.10 20.64 -41.18
CA LEU A 102 56.00 21.33 -42.47
C LEU A 102 56.72 22.68 -42.50
N ASN A 103 56.81 23.35 -41.35
CA ASN A 103 57.44 24.66 -41.22
C ASN A 103 58.97 24.63 -40.96
N THR A 104 59.52 23.45 -40.76
CA THR A 104 60.95 23.26 -40.61
C THR A 104 61.55 22.89 -41.96
#